data_231ad491c4243b36330e194567114478
#
_entry.id   231ad491c4243b36330e194567114478
#
_cell.length_a   1.000
_cell.length_b   1.000
_cell.length_c   1.000
_cell.angle_alpha   90.00
_cell.angle_beta   90.00
_cell.angle_gamma   90.00
#
_symmetry.space_group_name_H-M   'P 1'
#
loop_
_entity.id
_entity.type
_entity.pdbx_description
1 polymer ?
#
loop_
_entity_poly.entity_id
_entity_poly.type
_entity_poly.pdbx_seq_one_letter_code
_entity_poly.pdbx_strand_id
1 'polypeptide(L)'
;MIQSMTGYGKATVAFGDKKINVEIKSLNSKAMDLSTRIAPLYREKEMEIRNMVSKALERGKVDFSLWVEKDATETATPINEALVVNYYNQIKGISERNNIALPADWFTTLLRMPDVLTRVDIQELSEEEWIVVRQGVEEAINNLVSFRQQEGAALKKKFDEKIDNIERLLASIEPFEKERVVKIRERIVDALEKTISVDYDKNRLEQELIYYIEKLDINEEKQRLANHLKYFRETMEGTSGQGKKLGFIAQEMGREINTTGSKSNQAEMQNIVVQMKDELEQIKEQVLNVM
;
A
#
# COMPACT_ATOMS: atom_id res chain seq x y z
N MET A 1 -3.11 -11.77 11.73
CA MET A 1 -2.43 -10.47 11.99
C MET A 1 -2.34 -9.70 10.68
N ILE A 2 -2.76 -8.45 10.64
CA ILE A 2 -2.76 -7.61 9.42
C ILE A 2 -1.34 -7.31 8.93
N GLN A 3 -1.19 -7.14 7.61
CA GLN A 3 0.05 -6.76 6.95
C GLN A 3 -0.17 -5.50 6.11
N SER A 4 0.88 -4.68 5.96
CA SER A 4 0.85 -3.54 5.05
C SER A 4 0.98 -3.99 3.60
N MET A 5 0.34 -3.27 2.67
CA MET A 5 0.55 -3.47 1.22
C MET A 5 1.87 -2.87 0.72
N THR A 6 2.40 -1.89 1.43
CA THR A 6 3.71 -1.29 1.11
C THR A 6 4.82 -2.10 1.75
N GLY A 7 5.95 -2.20 1.07
CA GLY A 7 7.10 -2.93 1.60
C GLY A 7 8.36 -2.69 0.80
N TYR A 8 9.49 -2.95 1.44
CA TYR A 8 10.82 -2.87 0.88
C TYR A 8 11.67 -4.05 1.35
N GLY A 9 12.36 -4.67 0.44
CA GLY A 9 13.32 -5.73 0.75
C GLY A 9 14.56 -5.60 -0.10
N LYS A 10 15.72 -5.81 0.50
CA LYS A 10 17.01 -5.80 -0.18
C LYS A 10 17.84 -6.97 0.34
N ALA A 11 18.59 -7.56 -0.57
CA ALA A 11 19.64 -8.52 -0.24
C ALA A 11 20.86 -8.26 -1.12
N THR A 12 22.03 -8.63 -0.64
CA THR A 12 23.29 -8.55 -1.38
C THR A 12 24.03 -9.86 -1.19
N VAL A 13 24.30 -10.54 -2.28
CA VAL A 13 25.05 -11.79 -2.28
C VAL A 13 26.34 -11.64 -3.08
N ALA A 14 27.36 -12.41 -2.75
CA ALA A 14 28.64 -12.41 -3.45
C ALA A 14 28.87 -13.77 -4.11
N PHE A 15 29.36 -13.76 -5.35
CA PHE A 15 29.82 -14.95 -6.06
C PHE A 15 31.11 -14.62 -6.81
N GLY A 16 32.21 -15.21 -6.38
CA GLY A 16 33.54 -14.84 -6.84
C GLY A 16 33.87 -13.38 -6.52
N ASP A 17 34.19 -12.60 -7.55
CA ASP A 17 34.45 -11.16 -7.51
C ASP A 17 33.19 -10.29 -7.78
N LYS A 18 32.05 -10.94 -8.07
CA LYS A 18 30.77 -10.28 -8.34
C LYS A 18 30.00 -10.02 -7.05
N LYS A 19 29.55 -8.80 -6.86
CA LYS A 19 28.57 -8.43 -5.84
C LYS A 19 27.23 -8.22 -6.50
N ILE A 20 26.26 -9.05 -6.16
CA ILE A 20 24.94 -9.12 -6.78
C ILE A 20 23.94 -8.54 -5.80
N ASN A 21 23.23 -7.51 -6.25
CA ASN A 21 22.22 -6.82 -5.45
C ASN A 21 20.83 -7.17 -5.95
N VAL A 22 19.93 -7.49 -5.02
CA VAL A 22 18.52 -7.72 -5.25
C VAL A 22 17.72 -6.70 -4.46
N GLU A 23 16.81 -6.01 -5.10
CA GLU A 23 15.92 -5.03 -4.47
C GLU A 23 14.48 -5.27 -4.91
N ILE A 24 13.56 -5.27 -3.95
CA ILE A 24 12.13 -5.44 -4.19
C ILE A 24 11.38 -4.31 -3.47
N LYS A 25 10.56 -3.58 -4.22
CA LYS A 25 9.66 -2.54 -3.70
C LYS A 25 8.23 -2.94 -3.99
N SER A 26 7.35 -2.71 -3.03
CA SER A 26 5.92 -2.97 -3.20
C SER A 26 5.09 -1.77 -2.78
N LEU A 27 4.13 -1.41 -3.63
CA LEU A 27 3.14 -0.37 -3.40
C LEU A 27 1.73 -0.98 -3.44
N ASN A 28 0.75 -0.23 -2.93
CA ASN A 28 -0.64 -0.64 -2.94
C ASN A 28 -1.16 -0.82 -4.38
N SER A 29 -1.75 -2.00 -4.67
CA SER A 29 -2.49 -2.29 -5.89
C SER A 29 -3.54 -3.36 -5.65
N LYS A 30 -4.62 -3.33 -6.44
CA LYS A 30 -5.72 -4.32 -6.37
C LYS A 30 -5.31 -5.70 -6.90
N ALA A 31 -4.39 -5.76 -7.85
CA ALA A 31 -3.86 -6.96 -8.46
C ALA A 31 -2.34 -7.01 -8.34
N MET A 32 -1.75 -8.17 -8.66
CA MET A 32 -0.30 -8.29 -8.81
C MET A 32 0.12 -7.62 -10.12
N ASP A 33 0.93 -6.57 -10.03
CA ASP A 33 1.58 -5.89 -11.15
C ASP A 33 3.09 -5.92 -10.90
N LEU A 34 3.79 -6.85 -11.56
CA LEU A 34 5.21 -7.10 -11.35
C LEU A 34 6.06 -6.59 -12.51
N SER A 35 6.82 -5.54 -12.25
CA SER A 35 7.86 -5.01 -13.13
C SER A 35 9.22 -5.57 -12.72
N THR A 36 10.00 -6.04 -13.70
CA THR A 36 11.32 -6.64 -13.46
C THR A 36 12.39 -5.90 -14.22
N ARG A 37 13.50 -5.61 -13.54
CA ARG A 37 14.75 -5.10 -14.13
C ARG A 37 15.86 -6.06 -13.74
N ILE A 38 16.25 -6.91 -14.68
CA ILE A 38 17.20 -8.00 -14.43
C ILE A 38 18.43 -7.81 -15.33
N ALA A 39 19.62 -7.91 -14.73
CA ALA A 39 20.86 -7.87 -15.47
C ALA A 39 20.89 -8.96 -16.58
N PRO A 40 21.45 -8.68 -17.76
CA PRO A 40 21.36 -9.56 -18.94
C PRO A 40 21.71 -11.02 -18.66
N LEU A 41 22.72 -11.27 -17.82
CA LEU A 41 23.18 -12.61 -17.44
C LEU A 41 22.07 -13.47 -16.79
N TYR A 42 21.15 -12.86 -16.03
CA TYR A 42 20.11 -13.59 -15.27
C TYR A 42 18.73 -13.55 -15.95
N ARG A 43 18.60 -13.01 -17.17
CA ARG A 43 17.31 -12.90 -17.87
C ARG A 43 16.65 -14.25 -18.14
N GLU A 44 17.41 -15.29 -18.36
CA GLU A 44 16.88 -16.65 -18.58
C GLU A 44 16.09 -17.17 -17.36
N LYS A 45 16.40 -16.69 -16.15
CA LYS A 45 15.72 -17.05 -14.90
C LYS A 45 14.57 -16.11 -14.53
N GLU A 46 14.21 -15.15 -15.38
CA GLU A 46 13.16 -14.16 -15.11
C GLU A 46 11.82 -14.81 -14.73
N MET A 47 11.42 -15.86 -15.44
CA MET A 47 10.13 -16.53 -15.16
C MET A 47 10.13 -17.22 -13.79
N GLU A 48 11.26 -17.78 -13.38
CA GLU A 48 11.40 -18.38 -12.05
C GLU A 48 11.30 -17.30 -10.96
N ILE A 49 11.99 -16.18 -11.12
CA ILE A 49 11.94 -15.02 -10.23
C ILE A 49 10.51 -14.48 -10.11
N ARG A 50 9.81 -14.31 -11.24
CA ARG A 50 8.41 -13.86 -11.27
C ARG A 50 7.50 -14.77 -10.48
N ASN A 51 7.67 -16.07 -10.61
CA ASN A 51 6.89 -17.07 -9.89
C ASN A 51 7.16 -17.01 -8.37
N MET A 52 8.44 -16.87 -7.97
CA MET A 52 8.82 -16.74 -6.55
C MET A 52 8.17 -15.49 -5.91
N VAL A 53 8.32 -14.33 -6.56
CA VAL A 53 7.78 -13.05 -6.09
C VAL A 53 6.24 -13.09 -6.03
N SER A 54 5.58 -13.56 -7.09
CA SER A 54 4.11 -13.60 -7.15
C SER A 54 3.51 -14.54 -6.12
N LYS A 55 4.16 -15.69 -5.86
CA LYS A 55 3.71 -16.65 -4.84
C LYS A 55 3.84 -16.09 -3.42
N ALA A 56 4.88 -15.29 -3.17
CA ALA A 56 5.15 -14.75 -1.84
C ALA A 56 4.33 -13.50 -1.50
N LEU A 57 4.04 -12.65 -2.50
CA LEU A 57 3.47 -11.32 -2.26
C LEU A 57 1.98 -11.19 -2.58
N GLU A 58 1.36 -12.21 -3.16
CA GLU A 58 -0.07 -12.31 -3.49
C GLU A 58 -0.61 -11.15 -4.38
N ARG A 59 -0.44 -9.88 -3.96
CA ARG A 59 -0.87 -8.67 -4.69
C ARG A 59 0.03 -7.47 -4.39
N GLY A 60 -0.07 -6.45 -5.22
CA GLY A 60 0.68 -5.19 -5.11
C GLY A 60 1.29 -4.78 -6.43
N LYS A 61 1.63 -3.50 -6.57
CA LYS A 61 2.53 -3.05 -7.63
C LYS A 61 3.96 -3.25 -7.14
N VAL A 62 4.66 -4.22 -7.74
CA VAL A 62 5.97 -4.69 -7.29
C VAL A 62 7.02 -4.35 -8.33
N ASP A 63 8.04 -3.61 -7.93
CA ASP A 63 9.23 -3.36 -8.71
C ASP A 63 10.37 -4.25 -8.19
N PHE A 64 10.83 -5.17 -9.02
CA PHE A 64 11.96 -6.05 -8.75
C PHE A 64 13.18 -5.62 -9.55
N SER A 65 14.33 -5.48 -8.92
CA SER A 65 15.59 -5.14 -9.58
C SER A 65 16.71 -6.08 -9.14
N LEU A 66 17.43 -6.62 -10.12
CA LEU A 66 18.62 -7.46 -9.91
C LEU A 66 19.76 -6.93 -10.76
N TRP A 67 20.84 -6.51 -10.11
CA TRP A 67 22.02 -5.97 -10.81
C TRP A 67 23.32 -6.44 -10.16
N VAL A 68 24.37 -6.44 -10.96
CA VAL A 68 25.74 -6.74 -10.51
C VAL A 68 26.48 -5.43 -10.29
N GLU A 69 27.05 -5.26 -9.13
CA GLU A 69 27.98 -4.16 -8.84
C GLU A 69 29.35 -4.54 -9.39
N LYS A 70 29.86 -3.74 -10.33
CA LYS A 70 31.17 -3.94 -10.93
C LYS A 70 32.21 -3.17 -10.13
N ASP A 71 33.34 -3.81 -9.86
CA ASP A 71 34.48 -3.09 -9.32
C ASP A 71 34.95 -2.01 -10.30
N ALA A 72 35.31 -0.85 -9.77
CA ALA A 72 35.75 0.31 -10.57
C ALA A 72 37.02 0.06 -11.39
N THR A 73 37.73 -1.03 -11.15
CA THR A 73 38.97 -1.41 -11.84
C THR A 73 38.76 -1.98 -13.25
N GLU A 74 37.52 -2.43 -13.59
CA GLU A 74 37.20 -2.96 -14.93
C GLU A 74 36.45 -1.99 -15.85
N THR A 75 36.74 -0.69 -15.77
CA THR A 75 35.98 0.34 -16.48
C THR A 75 36.32 0.52 -17.96
N ALA A 76 37.43 -0.04 -18.43
CA ALA A 76 37.81 0.04 -19.85
C ALA A 76 36.99 -0.95 -20.69
N THR A 77 36.29 -0.46 -21.71
CA THR A 77 35.64 -1.33 -22.70
C THR A 77 36.74 -2.00 -23.54
N PRO A 78 36.81 -3.34 -23.57
CA PRO A 78 37.85 -4.03 -24.35
C PRO A 78 37.66 -3.76 -25.85
N ILE A 79 38.74 -3.66 -26.57
CA ILE A 79 38.75 -3.53 -28.03
C ILE A 79 38.61 -4.93 -28.64
N ASN A 80 37.65 -5.12 -29.52
CA ASN A 80 37.49 -6.36 -30.26
C ASN A 80 38.54 -6.40 -31.39
N GLU A 81 39.72 -6.99 -31.10
CA GLU A 81 40.85 -7.07 -32.00
C GLU A 81 40.49 -7.75 -33.33
N ALA A 82 39.69 -8.82 -33.28
CA ALA A 82 39.28 -9.54 -34.50
C ALA A 82 38.47 -8.66 -35.45
N LEU A 83 37.53 -7.82 -34.91
CA LEU A 83 36.79 -6.87 -35.74
C LEU A 83 37.68 -5.74 -36.26
N VAL A 84 38.60 -5.24 -35.47
CA VAL A 84 39.57 -4.21 -35.90
C VAL A 84 40.34 -4.68 -37.10
N VAL A 85 40.92 -5.90 -37.03
CA VAL A 85 41.69 -6.51 -38.13
C VAL A 85 40.79 -6.75 -39.38
N ASN A 86 39.59 -7.18 -39.18
CA ASN A 86 38.64 -7.41 -40.28
C ASN A 86 38.28 -6.08 -40.99
N TYR A 87 37.90 -5.04 -40.26
CA TYR A 87 37.63 -3.71 -40.84
C TYR A 87 38.88 -3.12 -41.52
N TYR A 88 40.05 -3.27 -40.93
CA TYR A 88 41.33 -2.84 -41.56
C TYR A 88 41.49 -3.50 -42.94
N ASN A 89 41.39 -4.82 -43.04
CA ASN A 89 41.53 -5.55 -44.28
C ASN A 89 40.48 -5.18 -45.32
N GLN A 90 39.20 -4.97 -44.92
CA GLN A 90 38.17 -4.51 -45.80
C GLN A 90 38.44 -3.12 -46.39
N ILE A 91 38.79 -2.15 -45.54
CA ILE A 91 39.10 -0.77 -45.95
C ILE A 91 40.27 -0.76 -46.91
N LYS A 92 41.35 -1.50 -46.59
CA LYS A 92 42.53 -1.64 -47.46
C LYS A 92 42.17 -2.19 -48.82
N GLY A 93 41.41 -3.29 -48.85
CA GLY A 93 40.95 -3.89 -50.13
C GLY A 93 40.04 -2.99 -50.95
N ILE A 94 39.18 -2.18 -50.33
CA ILE A 94 38.36 -1.17 -51.03
C ILE A 94 39.26 -0.05 -51.59
N SER A 95 40.20 0.43 -50.82
CA SER A 95 41.15 1.46 -51.22
C SER A 95 41.92 1.04 -52.47
N GLU A 96 42.49 -0.16 -52.48
CA GLU A 96 43.26 -0.71 -53.59
C GLU A 96 42.44 -0.91 -54.86
N ARG A 97 41.20 -1.42 -54.75
CA ARG A 97 40.33 -1.65 -55.93
C ARG A 97 39.78 -0.39 -56.54
N ASN A 98 39.58 0.67 -55.75
CA ASN A 98 38.88 1.90 -56.22
C ASN A 98 39.83 3.11 -56.26
N ASN A 99 41.15 2.94 -56.02
CA ASN A 99 42.17 3.98 -55.98
C ASN A 99 41.79 5.15 -55.04
N ILE A 100 41.25 4.80 -53.86
CA ILE A 100 40.88 5.75 -52.79
C ILE A 100 42.03 5.83 -51.82
N ALA A 101 42.45 7.03 -51.38
CA ALA A 101 43.52 7.21 -50.39
C ALA A 101 43.14 6.56 -49.04
N LEU A 102 44.12 5.88 -48.43
CA LEU A 102 43.95 5.30 -47.10
C LEU A 102 43.89 6.41 -46.04
N PRO A 103 43.12 6.19 -44.91
CA PRO A 103 43.07 7.15 -43.83
C PRO A 103 44.45 7.38 -43.19
N ALA A 104 44.78 8.63 -42.86
CA ALA A 104 46.05 8.95 -42.21
C ALA A 104 46.06 8.46 -40.73
N ASP A 105 44.89 8.46 -40.06
CA ASP A 105 44.71 7.97 -38.67
C ASP A 105 43.82 6.72 -38.66
N TRP A 106 44.48 5.57 -38.63
CA TRP A 106 43.81 4.28 -38.60
C TRP A 106 43.11 3.99 -37.26
N PHE A 107 43.74 4.36 -36.13
CA PHE A 107 43.13 4.05 -34.83
C PHE A 107 41.85 4.81 -34.62
N THR A 108 41.80 6.11 -34.90
CA THR A 108 40.55 6.88 -34.82
C THR A 108 39.47 6.35 -35.76
N THR A 109 39.86 5.93 -36.96
CA THR A 109 38.92 5.37 -37.95
C THR A 109 38.35 4.02 -37.47
N LEU A 110 39.20 3.09 -37.05
CA LEU A 110 38.80 1.74 -36.65
C LEU A 110 38.03 1.72 -35.33
N LEU A 111 38.41 2.55 -34.34
CA LEU A 111 37.72 2.60 -33.05
C LEU A 111 36.30 3.21 -33.12
N ARG A 112 36.00 3.91 -34.24
CA ARG A 112 34.62 4.44 -34.51
C ARG A 112 33.75 3.47 -35.31
N MET A 113 34.30 2.35 -35.78
CA MET A 113 33.51 1.33 -36.48
C MET A 113 32.56 0.62 -35.52
N PRO A 114 31.40 0.17 -36.02
CA PRO A 114 30.42 -0.53 -35.20
C PRO A 114 31.04 -1.74 -34.50
N ASP A 115 30.63 -1.96 -33.25
CA ASP A 115 30.95 -3.13 -32.44
C ASP A 115 32.46 -3.36 -32.10
N VAL A 116 33.32 -2.42 -32.47
CA VAL A 116 34.79 -2.50 -32.14
C VAL A 116 35.02 -2.30 -30.65
N LEU A 117 34.23 -1.45 -29.99
CA LEU A 117 34.27 -1.21 -28.54
C LEU A 117 33.10 -1.93 -27.81
N THR A 118 32.79 -3.12 -28.26
CA THR A 118 31.68 -3.90 -27.68
C THR A 118 32.22 -4.96 -26.72
N ARG A 119 31.67 -5.05 -25.55
CA ARG A 119 31.92 -6.19 -24.65
C ARG A 119 31.26 -7.43 -25.23
N VAL A 120 32.04 -8.35 -25.76
CA VAL A 120 31.58 -9.70 -26.09
C VAL A 120 31.83 -10.60 -24.86
N ASP A 121 31.18 -10.30 -23.77
CA ASP A 121 31.08 -11.22 -22.64
C ASP A 121 29.78 -12.00 -22.78
N ILE A 122 29.75 -13.04 -23.56
CA ILE A 122 28.76 -14.11 -23.45
C ILE A 122 29.18 -14.90 -22.19
N GLN A 123 28.91 -14.34 -21.02
CA GLN A 123 29.00 -15.11 -19.77
C GLN A 123 27.72 -15.97 -19.72
N GLU A 124 27.92 -17.28 -19.77
CA GLU A 124 26.83 -18.23 -19.47
C GLU A 124 26.66 -18.30 -17.94
N LEU A 125 25.40 -18.30 -17.50
CA LEU A 125 25.08 -18.42 -16.09
C LEU A 125 25.38 -19.84 -15.61
N SER A 126 26.28 -19.99 -14.64
CA SER A 126 26.49 -21.30 -14.02
C SER A 126 25.39 -21.63 -13.02
N GLU A 127 25.07 -22.91 -12.84
CA GLU A 127 24.07 -23.36 -11.85
C GLU A 127 24.50 -23.00 -10.42
N GLU A 128 25.78 -23.01 -10.11
CA GLU A 128 26.33 -22.63 -8.81
C GLU A 128 26.08 -21.13 -8.53
N GLU A 129 26.34 -20.25 -9.50
CA GLU A 129 26.02 -18.83 -9.39
C GLU A 129 24.52 -18.60 -9.24
N TRP A 130 23.68 -19.34 -10.00
CA TRP A 130 22.24 -19.23 -9.90
C TRP A 130 21.72 -19.62 -8.50
N ILE A 131 22.23 -20.66 -7.87
CA ILE A 131 21.86 -21.07 -6.50
C ILE A 131 22.09 -19.91 -5.52
N VAL A 132 23.24 -19.23 -5.59
CA VAL A 132 23.56 -18.08 -4.72
C VAL A 132 22.63 -16.90 -5.00
N VAL A 133 22.38 -16.58 -6.27
CA VAL A 133 21.47 -15.50 -6.65
C VAL A 133 20.05 -15.78 -6.19
N ARG A 134 19.57 -17.01 -6.35
CA ARG A 134 18.26 -17.44 -5.88
C ARG A 134 18.10 -17.26 -4.37
N GLN A 135 19.12 -17.62 -3.58
CA GLN A 135 19.12 -17.35 -2.13
C GLN A 135 18.99 -15.84 -1.84
N GLY A 136 19.70 -14.99 -2.60
CA GLY A 136 19.56 -13.53 -2.48
C GLY A 136 18.15 -13.03 -2.82
N VAL A 137 17.51 -13.63 -3.82
CA VAL A 137 16.12 -13.32 -4.16
C VAL A 137 15.16 -13.74 -3.02
N GLU A 138 15.32 -14.93 -2.46
CA GLU A 138 14.55 -15.43 -1.33
C GLU A 138 14.72 -14.53 -0.09
N GLU A 139 15.95 -14.12 0.20
CA GLU A 139 16.26 -13.21 1.30
C GLU A 139 15.61 -11.84 1.12
N ALA A 140 15.69 -11.25 -0.09
CA ALA A 140 15.03 -9.97 -0.38
C ALA A 140 13.51 -10.06 -0.23
N ILE A 141 12.89 -11.16 -0.66
CA ILE A 141 11.46 -11.43 -0.46
C ILE A 141 11.13 -11.51 1.03
N ASN A 142 11.91 -12.26 1.82
CA ASN A 142 11.69 -12.41 3.26
C ASN A 142 11.84 -11.08 4.00
N ASN A 143 12.80 -10.25 3.62
CA ASN A 143 12.99 -8.92 4.17
C ASN A 143 11.79 -8.02 3.87
N LEU A 144 11.22 -8.07 2.66
CA LEU A 144 10.00 -7.33 2.31
C LEU A 144 8.80 -7.83 3.11
N VAL A 145 8.61 -9.14 3.27
CA VAL A 145 7.52 -9.72 4.07
C VAL A 145 7.64 -9.32 5.53
N SER A 146 8.86 -9.36 6.09
CA SER A 146 9.13 -8.88 7.46
C SER A 146 8.80 -7.40 7.62
N PHE A 147 9.17 -6.57 6.65
CA PHE A 147 8.80 -5.14 6.64
C PHE A 147 7.28 -4.94 6.64
N ARG A 148 6.54 -5.68 5.79
CA ARG A 148 5.07 -5.64 5.74
C ARG A 148 4.43 -6.02 7.08
N GLN A 149 5.02 -6.98 7.80
CA GLN A 149 4.54 -7.41 9.12
C GLN A 149 4.77 -6.32 10.18
N GLN A 150 5.95 -5.68 10.18
CA GLN A 150 6.28 -4.59 11.10
C GLN A 150 5.35 -3.38 10.88
N GLU A 151 5.17 -2.96 9.62
CA GLU A 151 4.24 -1.90 9.26
C GLU A 151 2.78 -2.26 9.61
N GLY A 152 2.38 -3.51 9.39
CA GLY A 152 1.07 -4.03 9.77
C GLY A 152 0.83 -3.96 11.28
N ALA A 153 1.84 -4.27 12.09
CA ALA A 153 1.75 -4.15 13.55
C ALA A 153 1.62 -2.67 14.00
N ALA A 154 2.31 -1.75 13.33
CA ALA A 154 2.17 -0.31 13.58
C ALA A 154 0.77 0.21 13.19
N LEU A 155 0.22 -0.25 12.05
CA LEU A 155 -1.16 0.05 11.64
C LEU A 155 -2.18 -0.49 12.63
N LYS A 156 -2.00 -1.72 13.12
CA LYS A 156 -2.88 -2.32 14.14
C LYS A 156 -2.97 -1.43 15.38
N LYS A 157 -1.81 -0.99 15.89
CA LYS A 157 -1.78 -0.10 17.06
C LYS A 157 -2.55 1.21 16.83
N LYS A 158 -2.42 1.80 15.64
CA LYS A 158 -3.19 3.01 15.28
C LYS A 158 -4.69 2.72 15.22
N PHE A 159 -5.10 1.61 14.63
CA PHE A 159 -6.51 1.23 14.60
C PHE A 159 -7.07 1.00 15.99
N ASP A 160 -6.36 0.30 16.87
CA ASP A 160 -6.78 0.09 18.25
C ASP A 160 -7.00 1.43 18.98
N GLU A 161 -6.07 2.38 18.83
CA GLU A 161 -6.20 3.73 19.40
C GLU A 161 -7.45 4.46 18.89
N LYS A 162 -7.70 4.43 17.56
CA LYS A 162 -8.85 5.10 16.96
C LYS A 162 -10.18 4.46 17.37
N ILE A 163 -10.22 3.14 17.46
CA ILE A 163 -11.37 2.40 17.93
C ILE A 163 -11.66 2.71 19.41
N ASP A 164 -10.62 2.74 20.28
CA ASP A 164 -10.75 3.15 21.68
C ASP A 164 -11.31 4.57 21.81
N ASN A 165 -10.88 5.48 20.93
CA ASN A 165 -11.39 6.83 20.89
C ASN A 165 -12.89 6.87 20.55
N ILE A 166 -13.31 6.12 19.50
CA ILE A 166 -14.73 6.04 19.11
C ILE A 166 -15.56 5.40 20.23
N GLU A 167 -15.10 4.34 20.89
CA GLU A 167 -15.79 3.70 22.02
C GLU A 167 -15.99 4.68 23.18
N ARG A 168 -14.95 5.44 23.53
CA ARG A 168 -15.02 6.46 24.59
C ARG A 168 -15.99 7.59 24.23
N LEU A 169 -15.95 8.07 22.98
CA LEU A 169 -16.86 9.09 22.49
C LEU A 169 -18.32 8.58 22.49
N LEU A 170 -18.54 7.33 22.07
CA LEU A 170 -19.85 6.69 22.11
C LEU A 170 -20.41 6.63 23.54
N ALA A 171 -19.59 6.24 24.51
CA ALA A 171 -19.99 6.21 25.92
C ALA A 171 -20.29 7.61 26.46
N SER A 172 -19.62 8.66 25.97
CA SER A 172 -19.86 10.04 26.41
C SER A 172 -21.17 10.64 25.94
N ILE A 173 -21.92 9.97 25.07
CA ILE A 173 -23.27 10.40 24.62
C ILE A 173 -24.32 10.20 25.72
N GLU A 174 -24.16 9.19 26.58
CA GLU A 174 -25.19 8.75 27.54
C GLU A 174 -25.77 9.88 28.45
N PRO A 175 -24.96 10.78 29.05
CA PRO A 175 -25.51 11.88 29.86
C PRO A 175 -26.45 12.80 29.08
N PHE A 176 -26.07 13.15 27.86
CA PHE A 176 -26.83 14.05 27.00
C PHE A 176 -28.14 13.43 26.50
N GLU A 177 -28.13 12.12 26.29
CA GLU A 177 -29.32 11.36 25.91
C GLU A 177 -30.42 11.40 27.01
N LYS A 178 -30.05 11.27 28.28
CA LYS A 178 -30.95 11.37 29.42
C LYS A 178 -31.55 12.77 29.55
N GLU A 179 -30.77 13.82 29.40
CA GLU A 179 -31.20 15.20 29.48
C GLU A 179 -32.08 15.62 28.29
N ARG A 180 -31.93 14.97 27.14
CA ARG A 180 -32.61 15.33 25.90
C ARG A 180 -34.14 15.27 26.03
N VAL A 181 -34.65 14.21 26.64
CA VAL A 181 -36.10 14.02 26.83
C VAL A 181 -36.70 15.16 27.67
N VAL A 182 -36.00 15.56 28.73
CA VAL A 182 -36.41 16.67 29.58
C VAL A 182 -36.43 17.98 28.80
N LYS A 183 -35.36 18.29 28.08
CA LYS A 183 -35.25 19.51 27.24
C LYS A 183 -36.27 19.57 26.12
N ILE A 184 -36.61 18.44 25.51
CA ILE A 184 -37.68 18.38 24.46
C ILE A 184 -39.04 18.68 25.10
N ARG A 185 -39.33 18.06 26.25
CA ARG A 185 -40.60 18.30 26.96
C ARG A 185 -40.75 19.79 27.33
N GLU A 186 -39.74 20.38 27.98
CA GLU A 186 -39.72 21.79 28.36
C GLU A 186 -39.96 22.70 27.14
N ARG A 187 -39.24 22.47 26.04
CA ARG A 187 -39.38 23.26 24.81
C ARG A 187 -40.78 23.18 24.20
N ILE A 188 -41.42 22.00 24.22
CA ILE A 188 -42.77 21.82 23.67
C ILE A 188 -43.79 22.50 24.56
N VAL A 189 -43.67 22.36 25.89
CA VAL A 189 -44.54 23.03 26.86
C VAL A 189 -44.43 24.56 26.75
N ASP A 190 -43.22 25.08 26.75
CA ASP A 190 -42.95 26.51 26.55
C ASP A 190 -43.53 27.07 25.26
N ALA A 191 -43.42 26.33 24.16
CA ALA A 191 -43.99 26.73 22.87
C ALA A 191 -45.53 26.74 22.90
N LEU A 192 -46.15 25.78 23.55
CA LEU A 192 -47.60 25.71 23.74
C LEU A 192 -48.09 26.86 24.60
N GLU A 193 -47.45 27.12 25.75
CA GLU A 193 -47.81 28.22 26.66
C GLU A 193 -47.72 29.61 26.02
N LYS A 194 -46.70 29.82 25.16
CA LYS A 194 -46.49 31.09 24.43
C LYS A 194 -47.42 31.30 23.24
N THR A 195 -47.91 30.23 22.63
CA THR A 195 -48.63 30.29 21.34
C THR A 195 -50.17 30.16 21.53
N ILE A 196 -50.61 29.43 22.56
CA ILE A 196 -52.03 29.09 22.75
C ILE A 196 -52.44 29.54 24.15
N SER A 197 -53.36 30.53 24.23
CA SER A 197 -53.97 30.98 25.49
C SER A 197 -55.07 30.01 26.04
N VAL A 198 -55.08 28.75 25.55
CA VAL A 198 -56.06 27.73 25.85
C VAL A 198 -55.41 26.52 26.49
N ASP A 199 -56.15 25.92 27.43
CA ASP A 199 -55.77 24.69 28.11
C ASP A 199 -55.51 23.57 27.07
N TYR A 200 -54.30 23.04 27.03
CA TYR A 200 -53.89 21.98 26.09
C TYR A 200 -54.21 20.60 26.66
N ASP A 201 -54.55 19.64 25.80
CA ASP A 201 -54.77 18.24 26.17
C ASP A 201 -53.44 17.56 26.56
N LYS A 202 -53.29 17.28 27.85
CA LYS A 202 -52.08 16.62 28.42
C LYS A 202 -51.86 15.22 27.84
N ASN A 203 -52.92 14.47 27.53
CA ASN A 203 -52.78 13.12 26.96
C ASN A 203 -52.21 13.19 25.53
N ARG A 204 -52.63 14.20 24.77
CA ARG A 204 -52.11 14.43 23.42
C ARG A 204 -50.65 14.87 23.46
N LEU A 205 -50.28 15.71 24.40
CA LEU A 205 -48.86 16.08 24.62
C LEU A 205 -48.00 14.87 24.94
N GLU A 206 -48.46 13.97 25.80
CA GLU A 206 -47.72 12.74 26.14
C GLU A 206 -47.59 11.81 24.94
N GLN A 207 -48.60 11.64 24.10
CA GLN A 207 -48.52 10.86 22.89
C GLN A 207 -47.52 11.43 21.89
N GLU A 208 -47.52 12.74 21.67
CA GLU A 208 -46.52 13.41 20.83
C GLU A 208 -45.08 13.28 21.40
N LEU A 209 -44.90 13.36 22.72
CA LEU A 209 -43.63 13.16 23.37
C LEU A 209 -43.10 11.72 23.17
N ILE A 210 -43.97 10.71 23.30
CA ILE A 210 -43.61 9.30 23.02
C ILE A 210 -43.11 9.16 21.58
N TYR A 211 -43.87 9.72 20.61
CA TYR A 211 -43.46 9.69 19.21
C TYR A 211 -42.08 10.34 18.96
N TYR A 212 -41.80 11.49 19.58
CA TYR A 212 -40.49 12.14 19.48
C TYR A 212 -39.38 11.34 20.14
N ILE A 213 -39.65 10.69 21.29
CA ILE A 213 -38.68 9.85 21.99
C ILE A 213 -38.31 8.66 21.11
N GLU A 214 -39.29 7.95 20.53
CA GLU A 214 -39.03 6.81 19.62
C GLU A 214 -38.29 7.24 18.35
N LYS A 215 -38.71 8.36 17.74
CA LYS A 215 -38.06 8.88 16.53
C LYS A 215 -36.61 9.27 16.73
N LEU A 216 -36.25 9.69 17.94
CA LEU A 216 -34.89 10.15 18.28
C LEU A 216 -34.08 9.09 19.04
N ASP A 217 -34.65 7.89 19.24
CA ASP A 217 -33.92 6.80 19.89
C ASP A 217 -32.73 6.39 19.07
N ILE A 218 -31.56 6.25 19.72
CA ILE A 218 -30.26 5.89 19.16
C ILE A 218 -29.71 4.60 19.78
N ASN A 219 -30.47 3.88 20.56
CA ASN A 219 -29.99 2.68 21.25
C ASN A 219 -29.57 1.58 20.26
N GLU A 220 -30.31 1.43 19.16
CA GLU A 220 -29.98 0.47 18.12
C GLU A 220 -28.64 0.83 17.43
N GLU A 221 -28.44 2.10 17.06
CA GLU A 221 -27.22 2.60 16.46
C GLU A 221 -26.01 2.43 17.39
N LYS A 222 -26.18 2.74 18.67
CA LYS A 222 -25.12 2.52 19.69
C LYS A 222 -24.71 1.06 19.78
N GLN A 223 -25.68 0.14 19.85
CA GLN A 223 -25.41 -1.28 19.94
C GLN A 223 -24.77 -1.82 18.66
N ARG A 224 -25.25 -1.42 17.49
CA ARG A 224 -24.67 -1.81 16.20
C ARG A 224 -23.25 -1.28 16.05
N LEU A 225 -23.02 0.00 16.39
CA LEU A 225 -21.67 0.57 16.35
C LEU A 225 -20.71 -0.18 17.27
N ALA A 226 -21.10 -0.47 18.51
CA ALA A 226 -20.29 -1.25 19.44
C ALA A 226 -19.96 -2.66 18.89
N ASN A 227 -20.94 -3.33 18.25
CA ASN A 227 -20.72 -4.61 17.61
C ASN A 227 -19.75 -4.49 16.42
N HIS A 228 -19.84 -3.44 15.59
CA HIS A 228 -18.93 -3.23 14.48
C HIS A 228 -17.50 -2.91 14.94
N LEU A 229 -17.32 -2.14 16.01
CA LEU A 229 -16.01 -1.86 16.63
C LEU A 229 -15.35 -3.15 17.11
N LYS A 230 -16.10 -3.99 17.83
CA LYS A 230 -15.65 -5.31 18.27
C LYS A 230 -15.27 -6.20 17.08
N TYR A 231 -16.14 -6.29 16.05
CA TYR A 231 -15.90 -7.12 14.87
C TYR A 231 -14.71 -6.63 14.04
N PHE A 232 -14.44 -5.33 14.02
CA PHE A 232 -13.24 -4.77 13.41
C PHE A 232 -11.98 -5.28 14.11
N ARG A 233 -11.94 -5.25 15.45
CA ARG A 233 -10.82 -5.81 16.24
C ARG A 233 -10.61 -7.30 15.97
N GLU A 234 -11.68 -8.09 16.03
CA GLU A 234 -11.62 -9.53 15.75
C GLU A 234 -11.10 -9.81 14.32
N THR A 235 -11.51 -9.00 13.35
CA THR A 235 -11.06 -9.14 11.96
C THR A 235 -9.57 -8.81 11.81
N MET A 236 -9.03 -7.84 12.56
CA MET A 236 -7.58 -7.55 12.57
C MET A 236 -6.72 -8.71 13.09
N GLU A 237 -7.25 -9.53 14.01
CA GLU A 237 -6.54 -10.70 14.54
C GLU A 237 -6.58 -11.93 13.60
N GLY A 238 -7.42 -11.89 12.58
CA GLY A 238 -7.59 -12.97 11.60
C GLY A 238 -6.36 -13.22 10.72
N THR A 239 -6.55 -14.01 9.68
CA THR A 239 -5.53 -14.30 8.64
C THR A 239 -5.22 -13.06 7.79
N SER A 240 -4.16 -13.11 6.97
CA SER A 240 -3.85 -12.07 5.97
C SER A 240 -5.01 -11.89 4.95
N GLY A 241 -5.04 -10.77 4.24
CA GLY A 241 -6.06 -10.52 3.21
C GLY A 241 -7.37 -9.92 3.72
N GLN A 242 -7.39 -9.34 4.92
CA GLN A 242 -8.61 -8.79 5.55
C GLN A 242 -8.92 -7.33 5.21
N GLY A 243 -8.05 -6.62 4.47
CA GLY A 243 -8.21 -5.18 4.21
C GLY A 243 -9.56 -4.80 3.59
N LYS A 244 -10.07 -5.59 2.64
CA LYS A 244 -11.39 -5.36 2.03
C LYS A 244 -12.52 -5.51 3.04
N LYS A 245 -12.44 -6.52 3.92
CA LYS A 245 -13.44 -6.77 4.97
C LYS A 245 -13.42 -5.65 6.02
N LEU A 246 -12.24 -5.21 6.45
CA LEU A 246 -12.08 -4.05 7.35
C LEU A 246 -12.67 -2.78 6.74
N GLY A 247 -12.50 -2.57 5.42
CA GLY A 247 -13.11 -1.46 4.70
C GLY A 247 -14.65 -1.49 4.75
N PHE A 248 -15.26 -2.66 4.57
CA PHE A 248 -16.72 -2.81 4.71
C PHE A 248 -17.20 -2.55 6.13
N ILE A 249 -16.49 -3.07 7.14
CA ILE A 249 -16.87 -2.82 8.55
C ILE A 249 -16.77 -1.33 8.85
N ALA A 250 -15.74 -0.63 8.40
CA ALA A 250 -15.59 0.81 8.57
C ALA A 250 -16.71 1.62 7.87
N GLN A 251 -17.23 1.13 6.74
CA GLN A 251 -18.42 1.73 6.10
C GLN A 251 -19.68 1.57 6.95
N GLU A 252 -19.92 0.38 7.53
CA GLU A 252 -21.06 0.15 8.42
C GLU A 252 -20.94 1.00 9.69
N MET A 253 -19.76 1.10 10.30
CA MET A 253 -19.52 2.04 11.41
C MET A 253 -19.91 3.47 11.03
N GLY A 254 -19.58 3.90 9.81
CA GLY A 254 -19.95 5.22 9.30
C GLY A 254 -21.46 5.42 9.14
N ARG A 255 -22.20 4.39 8.79
CA ARG A 255 -23.66 4.42 8.73
C ARG A 255 -24.26 4.66 10.11
N GLU A 256 -23.82 3.91 11.11
CA GLU A 256 -24.33 4.05 12.49
C GLU A 256 -24.01 5.42 13.09
N ILE A 257 -22.78 5.92 12.88
CA ILE A 257 -22.38 7.27 13.32
C ILE A 257 -23.21 8.35 12.61
N ASN A 258 -23.47 8.22 11.31
CA ASN A 258 -24.30 9.18 10.56
C ASN A 258 -25.75 9.18 11.05
N THR A 259 -26.34 8.00 11.29
CA THR A 259 -27.71 7.88 11.80
C THR A 259 -27.80 8.45 13.21
N THR A 260 -26.82 8.16 14.09
CA THR A 260 -26.71 8.81 15.40
C THR A 260 -26.69 10.33 15.27
N GLY A 261 -25.91 10.88 14.34
CA GLY A 261 -25.85 12.32 14.08
C GLY A 261 -27.17 12.90 13.61
N SER A 262 -27.89 12.23 12.72
CA SER A 262 -29.18 12.70 12.21
C SER A 262 -30.29 12.71 13.27
N LYS A 263 -30.20 11.80 14.25
CA LYS A 263 -31.12 11.73 15.40
C LYS A 263 -30.72 12.62 16.58
N SER A 264 -29.50 13.23 16.53
CA SER A 264 -28.96 14.08 17.60
C SER A 264 -29.30 15.55 17.34
N ASN A 265 -30.22 16.14 18.12
CA ASN A 265 -30.64 17.55 17.98
C ASN A 265 -29.97 18.49 18.98
N GLN A 266 -28.96 18.03 19.71
CA GLN A 266 -28.27 18.76 20.74
C GLN A 266 -26.83 19.02 20.30
N ALA A 267 -26.33 20.24 20.49
CA ALA A 267 -25.02 20.67 19.99
C ALA A 267 -23.88 19.80 20.54
N GLU A 268 -23.95 19.45 21.81
CA GLU A 268 -22.96 18.59 22.49
C GLU A 268 -22.87 17.21 21.84
N MET A 269 -24.03 16.57 21.54
CA MET A 269 -24.06 15.28 20.85
C MET A 269 -23.55 15.41 19.42
N GLN A 270 -23.88 16.48 18.72
CA GLN A 270 -23.35 16.73 17.37
C GLN A 270 -21.83 16.87 17.35
N ASN A 271 -21.27 17.56 18.35
CA ASN A 271 -19.81 17.69 18.49
C ASN A 271 -19.14 16.31 18.70
N ILE A 272 -19.74 15.44 19.53
CA ILE A 272 -19.24 14.07 19.74
C ILE A 272 -19.30 13.27 18.43
N VAL A 273 -20.41 13.37 17.69
CA VAL A 273 -20.56 12.70 16.40
C VAL A 273 -19.51 13.17 15.37
N VAL A 274 -19.21 14.46 15.33
CA VAL A 274 -18.14 15.00 14.46
C VAL A 274 -16.79 14.39 14.84
N GLN A 275 -16.44 14.33 16.13
CA GLN A 275 -15.20 13.70 16.57
C GLN A 275 -15.14 12.21 16.21
N MET A 276 -16.25 11.46 16.38
CA MET A 276 -16.30 10.05 15.93
C MET A 276 -16.08 9.91 14.43
N LYS A 277 -16.63 10.83 13.61
CA LYS A 277 -16.41 10.84 12.16
C LYS A 277 -14.94 11.08 11.82
N ASP A 278 -14.28 12.01 12.48
CA ASP A 278 -12.88 12.32 12.25
C ASP A 278 -11.96 11.11 12.56
N GLU A 279 -12.21 10.42 13.68
CA GLU A 279 -11.51 9.18 14.03
C GLU A 279 -11.76 8.07 13.00
N LEU A 280 -13.01 7.94 12.53
CA LEU A 280 -13.39 6.94 11.54
C LEU A 280 -12.77 7.22 10.16
N GLU A 281 -12.70 8.46 9.70
CA GLU A 281 -12.06 8.81 8.43
C GLU A 281 -10.57 8.44 8.45
N GLN A 282 -9.87 8.64 9.56
CA GLN A 282 -8.49 8.20 9.71
C GLN A 282 -8.37 6.66 9.61
N ILE A 283 -9.33 5.90 10.17
CA ILE A 283 -9.40 4.44 9.99
C ILE A 283 -9.58 4.10 8.51
N LYS A 284 -10.54 4.71 7.81
CA LYS A 284 -10.83 4.42 6.40
C LYS A 284 -9.63 4.69 5.48
N GLU A 285 -8.91 5.79 5.71
CA GLU A 285 -7.69 6.11 4.95
C GLU A 285 -6.62 5.03 5.12
N GLN A 286 -6.39 4.59 6.37
CA GLN A 286 -5.35 3.60 6.65
C GLN A 286 -5.73 2.18 6.25
N VAL A 287 -7.03 1.82 6.26
CA VAL A 287 -7.51 0.50 5.80
C VAL A 287 -7.15 0.24 4.33
N LEU A 288 -7.03 1.29 3.51
CA LEU A 288 -6.59 1.15 2.11
C LEU A 288 -5.16 0.58 1.99
N ASN A 289 -4.35 0.70 3.03
CA ASN A 289 -2.99 0.18 3.07
C ASN A 289 -2.89 -1.22 3.71
N VAL A 290 -4.00 -1.80 4.13
CA VAL A 290 -4.05 -3.16 4.71
C VAL A 290 -4.25 -4.20 3.61
N MET A 291 -3.43 -5.25 3.66
CA MET A 291 -3.49 -6.39 2.76
C MET A 291 -4.71 -7.28 3.02
#